data_e7a5445104fbd7cb93882a58a2ab141e
#
_entry.id   e7a5445104fbd7cb93882a58a2ab141e
#
_cell.length_a   1.000
_cell.length_b   1.000
_cell.length_c   1.000
_cell.angle_alpha   90.00
_cell.angle_beta   90.00
_cell.angle_gamma   90.00
#
_symmetry.space_group_name_H-M   'P 1'
#
loop_
_entity.id
_entity.type
_entity.pdbx_description
1 polymer ?
#
loop_
_entity_poly.entity_id
_entity_poly.type
_entity_poly.pdbx_seq_one_letter_code
_entity_poly.pdbx_strand_id
1 'polypeptide(L)'
;MRRDRQIHSIVEERFGASCTCVRANELLCGAQAVQTESKARIRPLRVTLDQLRVLGSCEAWHPGLFRQMARTSSGITLEFTTDSSEVIVEAVIDPEPKGTSAVLDVARRLRRNNSHDEICESPSTISSWDGIAIDIDDHELPVFMPRQGDEYFSFLLEDPKDARAAASLQLPMFGGVHTVRIHLPLLRGITLGNIWGNGSFIKPLSRDLPQMLMLGDSVAQGFISGDPRLNYPRLLADKLYMRLINQSIGGQVFQPGLLWGSPAHISPQLIICDLGDNYRYEPCSRRLVMRDIHRYFEELHRLWPHVPTLVITPIWNAEDVYPIHRLSCAREVPQLIENKVSGYDNVFVVNGQNLLEHNSEFMADYYGHPGVKGHREIARRLEIAYEALMLKTDVHARAEAQARAQLLLEKAPKSAFPLAYNLSASIGVLRYATEHLVILACGENYMIYGDDAKLCAQVLRVLRPRAGVCVFNPKLAKVCMQVLGRSEVHPYATCVYESKKKRRISASRHIRTLDRSYLSTIQKHYRYAADIPESELLADLDSGHFIGGFEHGELIGFIGEHRYGSIGMLEVFRPHRRRGWGQALLSYKINQFLEAGKLPWTEIMKDNLASYELHKHMGFLIFPFDQQFWI
;
A
#
# COMPACT_ATOMS: atom_id res chain seq x y z
N MET A 1 33.41 -30.77 -18.34
CA MET A 1 33.46 -31.94 -19.21
C MET A 1 33.06 -33.26 -18.50
N ARG A 2 33.60 -33.69 -17.34
CA ARG A 2 33.11 -34.94 -16.67
C ARG A 2 31.70 -34.76 -16.11
N ARG A 3 31.37 -33.65 -15.51
CA ARG A 3 30.04 -33.37 -14.88
C ARG A 3 28.92 -33.22 -15.92
N ASP A 4 29.16 -32.49 -17.02
CA ASP A 4 28.16 -32.35 -18.11
C ASP A 4 27.77 -33.70 -18.72
N ARG A 5 28.72 -34.65 -18.82
CA ARG A 5 28.44 -36.00 -19.30
C ARG A 5 27.54 -36.80 -18.35
N GLN A 6 27.58 -36.56 -17.05
CA GLN A 6 26.80 -37.24 -16.05
C GLN A 6 25.31 -36.89 -16.15
N ILE A 7 24.95 -35.63 -16.33
CA ILE A 7 23.55 -35.21 -16.49
C ILE A 7 22.97 -35.71 -17.80
N HIS A 8 23.72 -35.63 -18.91
CA HIS A 8 23.27 -36.19 -20.18
C HIS A 8 22.98 -37.68 -20.08
N SER A 9 23.80 -38.45 -19.36
CA SER A 9 23.57 -39.89 -19.15
C SER A 9 22.26 -40.13 -18.36
N ILE A 10 21.97 -39.32 -17.34
CA ILE A 10 20.73 -39.42 -16.56
C ILE A 10 19.50 -39.08 -17.41
N VAL A 11 19.59 -38.07 -18.25
CA VAL A 11 18.51 -37.64 -19.15
C VAL A 11 18.25 -38.72 -20.21
N GLU A 12 19.31 -39.29 -20.82
CA GLU A 12 19.18 -40.38 -21.77
C GLU A 12 18.56 -41.65 -21.15
N GLU A 13 18.95 -41.98 -19.91
CA GLU A 13 18.39 -43.11 -19.17
C GLU A 13 16.90 -42.91 -18.85
N ARG A 14 16.49 -41.70 -18.47
CA ARG A 14 15.10 -41.38 -18.05
C ARG A 14 14.17 -41.09 -19.24
N PHE A 15 14.62 -40.32 -20.19
CA PHE A 15 13.78 -39.78 -21.28
C PHE A 15 14.05 -40.40 -22.65
N GLY A 16 15.15 -41.15 -22.80
CA GLY A 16 15.57 -41.72 -24.07
C GLY A 16 16.15 -40.68 -25.04
N ALA A 17 16.31 -41.05 -26.31
CA ALA A 17 16.96 -40.22 -27.33
C ALA A 17 16.08 -39.07 -27.89
N SER A 18 14.78 -39.03 -27.56
CA SER A 18 13.82 -38.06 -28.10
C SER A 18 13.40 -36.98 -27.09
N CYS A 19 14.25 -36.67 -26.12
CA CYS A 19 13.98 -35.60 -25.13
C CYS A 19 14.09 -34.19 -25.73
N THR A 20 13.26 -33.28 -25.22
CA THR A 20 13.33 -31.83 -25.54
C THR A 20 14.28 -31.13 -24.59
N CYS A 21 15.06 -30.19 -25.10
CA CYS A 21 16.02 -29.40 -24.34
C CYS A 21 15.93 -27.92 -24.68
N VAL A 22 15.85 -27.08 -23.65
CA VAL A 22 15.86 -25.62 -23.78
C VAL A 22 16.82 -25.02 -22.78
N ARG A 23 17.51 -23.94 -23.12
CA ARG A 23 18.39 -23.24 -22.19
C ARG A 23 17.57 -22.41 -21.19
N ALA A 24 17.95 -22.43 -19.93
CA ALA A 24 17.24 -21.71 -18.88
C ALA A 24 17.11 -20.20 -19.14
N ASN A 25 18.10 -19.58 -19.82
CA ASN A 25 18.03 -18.15 -20.14
C ASN A 25 16.86 -17.76 -21.04
N GLU A 26 16.31 -18.69 -21.82
CA GLU A 26 15.16 -18.46 -22.70
C GLU A 26 13.83 -18.44 -21.91
N LEU A 27 13.82 -18.97 -20.69
CA LEU A 27 12.64 -19.15 -19.85
C LEU A 27 12.61 -18.20 -18.65
N LEU A 28 13.66 -17.36 -18.47
CA LEU A 28 13.78 -16.47 -17.32
C LEU A 28 12.77 -15.32 -17.38
N CYS A 29 12.12 -15.05 -16.25
CA CYS A 29 11.31 -13.89 -16.01
C CYS A 29 11.80 -13.12 -14.77
N GLY A 30 11.81 -11.78 -14.81
CA GLY A 30 12.25 -10.92 -13.69
C GLY A 30 13.77 -10.70 -13.59
N ALA A 31 14.60 -11.47 -14.28
CA ALA A 31 16.05 -11.25 -14.31
C ALA A 31 16.41 -9.98 -15.10
N GLN A 32 17.38 -9.20 -14.58
CA GLN A 32 17.83 -7.95 -15.20
C GLN A 32 19.18 -8.11 -15.92
N ALA A 33 19.93 -9.14 -15.59
CA ALA A 33 21.14 -9.53 -16.27
C ALA A 33 21.36 -11.03 -16.13
N VAL A 34 22.20 -11.57 -16.99
CA VAL A 34 22.65 -12.95 -16.96
C VAL A 34 24.17 -12.98 -16.98
N GLN A 35 24.76 -13.57 -15.98
CA GLN A 35 26.22 -13.79 -15.91
C GLN A 35 26.55 -15.21 -16.37
N THR A 36 27.42 -15.34 -17.35
CA THR A 36 27.93 -16.65 -17.79
C THR A 36 28.93 -17.19 -16.78
N GLU A 37 28.64 -18.32 -16.15
CA GLU A 37 29.55 -19.00 -15.21
C GLU A 37 30.42 -20.05 -15.94
N SER A 38 29.86 -20.65 -17.01
CA SER A 38 30.56 -21.59 -17.89
C SER A 38 29.88 -21.64 -19.26
N LYS A 39 30.42 -22.42 -20.22
CA LYS A 39 29.82 -22.59 -21.56
C LYS A 39 28.35 -23.06 -21.53
N ALA A 40 27.97 -23.81 -20.49
CA ALA A 40 26.66 -24.43 -20.36
C ALA A 40 25.79 -23.86 -19.21
N ARG A 41 26.36 -22.99 -18.38
CA ARG A 41 25.70 -22.52 -17.14
C ARG A 41 25.69 -21.02 -17.01
N ILE A 42 24.57 -20.49 -16.55
CA ILE A 42 24.31 -19.07 -16.36
C ILE A 42 23.85 -18.81 -14.91
N ARG A 43 24.10 -17.61 -14.45
CA ARG A 43 23.54 -17.06 -13.21
C ARG A 43 22.59 -15.91 -13.54
N PRO A 44 21.29 -16.03 -13.25
CA PRO A 44 20.39 -14.89 -13.38
C PRO A 44 20.63 -13.87 -12.25
N LEU A 45 20.56 -12.59 -12.58
CA LEU A 45 20.77 -11.49 -11.64
C LEU A 45 19.54 -10.59 -11.59
N ARG A 46 19.18 -10.15 -10.39
CA ARG A 46 18.08 -9.21 -10.13
C ARG A 46 18.43 -7.76 -10.47
N VAL A 47 19.69 -7.47 -10.51
CA VAL A 47 20.28 -6.15 -10.80
C VAL A 47 21.17 -6.25 -12.03
N THR A 48 21.48 -5.12 -12.66
CA THR A 48 22.41 -5.08 -13.77
C THR A 48 23.85 -5.26 -13.30
N LEU A 49 24.77 -5.53 -14.23
CA LEU A 49 26.19 -5.62 -13.90
C LEU A 49 26.75 -4.28 -13.41
N ASP A 50 26.22 -3.15 -13.91
CA ASP A 50 26.64 -1.81 -13.47
C ASP A 50 26.13 -1.51 -12.06
N GLN A 51 24.88 -1.84 -11.75
CA GLN A 51 24.36 -1.77 -10.38
C GLN A 51 25.19 -2.64 -9.42
N LEU A 52 25.55 -3.84 -9.84
CA LEU A 52 26.37 -4.74 -9.03
C LEU A 52 27.77 -4.17 -8.73
N ARG A 53 28.36 -3.41 -9.67
CA ARG A 53 29.63 -2.69 -9.43
C ARG A 53 29.46 -1.56 -8.42
N VAL A 54 28.40 -0.76 -8.54
CA VAL A 54 28.07 0.31 -7.59
C VAL A 54 27.87 -0.25 -6.18
N LEU A 55 27.07 -1.30 -6.04
CA LEU A 55 26.86 -2.00 -4.76
C LEU A 55 28.18 -2.46 -4.10
N GLY A 56 29.14 -2.90 -4.89
CA GLY A 56 30.44 -3.32 -4.37
C GLY A 56 31.34 -2.18 -3.90
N SER A 57 31.05 -0.93 -4.29
CA SER A 57 31.80 0.27 -3.87
C SER A 57 31.15 1.02 -2.70
N CYS A 58 29.89 0.69 -2.34
CA CYS A 58 29.20 1.31 -1.22
C CYS A 58 29.75 0.82 0.11
N GLU A 59 29.92 1.74 1.06
CA GLU A 59 30.14 1.39 2.46
C GLU A 59 28.87 0.77 3.02
N ALA A 60 28.99 -0.43 3.58
CA ALA A 60 27.94 -1.10 4.32
C ALA A 60 28.51 -1.53 5.66
N TRP A 61 27.66 -1.66 6.68
CA TRP A 61 28.09 -2.18 7.99
C TRP A 61 28.69 -3.61 7.88
N HIS A 62 28.38 -4.34 6.78
CA HIS A 62 29.06 -5.56 6.36
C HIS A 62 29.62 -5.39 4.94
N PRO A 63 30.90 -5.07 4.77
CA PRO A 63 31.50 -4.92 3.45
C PRO A 63 31.25 -6.14 2.56
N GLY A 64 30.74 -5.92 1.36
CA GLY A 64 30.40 -6.99 0.40
C GLY A 64 29.03 -7.65 0.61
N LEU A 65 28.31 -7.36 1.70
CA LEU A 65 26.98 -7.91 1.94
C LEU A 65 26.02 -7.57 0.80
N PHE A 66 25.93 -6.33 0.40
CA PHE A 66 25.00 -5.88 -0.66
C PHE A 66 25.27 -6.60 -1.99
N ARG A 67 26.54 -6.81 -2.34
CA ARG A 67 26.89 -7.55 -3.55
C ARG A 67 26.52 -9.03 -3.45
N GLN A 68 26.66 -9.64 -2.29
CA GLN A 68 26.27 -11.03 -2.05
C GLN A 68 24.74 -11.17 -2.12
N MET A 69 24.01 -10.28 -1.45
CA MET A 69 22.54 -10.27 -1.44
C MET A 69 21.94 -9.95 -2.81
N ALA A 70 22.58 -9.10 -3.60
CA ALA A 70 22.14 -8.81 -4.97
C ALA A 70 22.25 -10.01 -5.92
N ARG A 71 23.05 -11.02 -5.57
CA ARG A 71 23.22 -12.26 -6.33
C ARG A 71 22.20 -13.36 -5.97
N THR A 72 21.39 -13.16 -4.95
CA THR A 72 20.26 -14.05 -4.65
C THR A 72 19.20 -13.96 -5.74
N SER A 73 18.31 -14.95 -5.81
CA SER A 73 17.38 -15.09 -6.95
C SER A 73 15.95 -14.62 -6.66
N SER A 74 15.74 -13.91 -5.55
CA SER A 74 14.41 -13.46 -5.15
C SER A 74 13.66 -12.73 -6.28
N GLY A 75 12.42 -13.15 -6.53
CA GLY A 75 11.54 -12.57 -7.55
C GLY A 75 11.83 -13.03 -8.98
N ILE A 76 12.88 -13.83 -9.22
CA ILE A 76 13.14 -14.43 -10.52
C ILE A 76 12.40 -15.75 -10.64
N THR A 77 11.80 -16.01 -11.80
CA THR A 77 11.11 -17.25 -12.13
C THR A 77 11.60 -17.82 -13.46
N LEU A 78 11.39 -19.13 -13.64
CA LEU A 78 11.40 -19.78 -14.96
C LEU A 78 9.94 -20.04 -15.33
N GLU A 79 9.51 -19.56 -16.52
CA GLU A 79 8.11 -19.65 -16.94
C GLU A 79 8.02 -20.25 -18.34
N PHE A 80 7.30 -21.37 -18.47
CA PHE A 80 7.19 -22.07 -19.75
C PHE A 80 5.91 -22.91 -19.86
N THR A 81 5.62 -23.32 -21.09
CA THR A 81 4.62 -24.34 -21.40
C THR A 81 5.29 -25.58 -21.95
N THR A 82 4.76 -26.74 -21.66
CA THR A 82 5.29 -28.05 -22.09
C THR A 82 4.19 -29.11 -22.14
N ASP A 83 4.37 -30.12 -22.99
CA ASP A 83 3.58 -31.36 -23.02
C ASP A 83 4.31 -32.52 -22.33
N SER A 84 5.37 -32.23 -21.58
CA SER A 84 6.13 -33.23 -20.81
C SER A 84 5.36 -33.67 -19.60
N SER A 85 5.46 -34.95 -19.23
CA SER A 85 4.99 -35.47 -17.95
C SER A 85 6.05 -35.41 -16.85
N GLU A 86 7.33 -35.23 -17.21
CA GLU A 86 8.45 -35.05 -16.29
C GLU A 86 9.43 -34.01 -16.84
N VAL A 87 9.96 -33.18 -15.95
CA VAL A 87 10.98 -32.14 -16.26
C VAL A 87 12.18 -32.33 -15.35
N ILE A 88 13.37 -32.18 -15.92
CA ILE A 88 14.66 -32.10 -15.23
C ILE A 88 15.23 -30.70 -15.43
N VAL A 89 15.62 -30.03 -14.35
CA VAL A 89 16.23 -28.68 -14.36
C VAL A 89 17.67 -28.81 -13.89
N GLU A 90 18.64 -28.47 -14.75
CA GLU A 90 20.03 -28.35 -14.35
C GLU A 90 20.22 -27.11 -13.48
N ALA A 91 20.55 -27.31 -12.21
CA ALA A 91 20.64 -26.24 -11.24
C ALA A 91 21.68 -26.55 -10.17
N VAL A 92 22.47 -25.55 -9.79
CA VAL A 92 23.35 -25.60 -8.64
C VAL A 92 23.01 -24.44 -7.71
N ILE A 93 22.67 -24.77 -6.48
CA ILE A 93 22.33 -23.77 -5.46
C ILE A 93 23.60 -23.29 -4.78
N ASP A 94 23.74 -21.97 -4.64
CA ASP A 94 24.84 -21.37 -3.90
C ASP A 94 24.74 -21.67 -2.39
N PRO A 95 25.86 -21.68 -1.68
CA PRO A 95 25.83 -21.66 -0.23
C PRO A 95 25.14 -20.37 0.27
N GLU A 96 24.63 -20.43 1.48
CA GLU A 96 24.02 -19.28 2.14
C GLU A 96 25.02 -18.12 2.22
N PRO A 97 24.60 -16.86 1.91
CA PRO A 97 25.48 -15.70 2.02
C PRO A 97 26.00 -15.53 3.45
N LYS A 98 27.29 -15.27 3.60
CA LYS A 98 27.96 -15.22 4.92
C LYS A 98 27.33 -14.18 5.87
N GLY A 99 26.80 -13.07 5.34
CA GLY A 99 26.14 -12.05 6.15
C GLY A 99 24.78 -12.44 6.73
N THR A 100 24.16 -13.51 6.23
CA THR A 100 22.82 -13.95 6.69
C THR A 100 22.87 -14.88 7.89
N SER A 101 23.94 -15.65 8.08
CA SER A 101 24.03 -16.66 9.14
C SER A 101 23.82 -16.07 10.54
N ALA A 102 24.41 -14.91 10.84
CA ALA A 102 24.26 -14.27 12.14
C ALA A 102 22.79 -13.84 12.40
N VAL A 103 22.11 -13.29 11.39
CA VAL A 103 20.70 -12.90 11.47
C VAL A 103 19.82 -14.13 11.66
N LEU A 104 20.08 -15.21 10.93
CA LEU A 104 19.37 -16.48 11.06
C LEU A 104 19.57 -17.12 12.43
N ASP A 105 20.75 -17.00 13.03
CA ASP A 105 21.01 -17.52 14.38
C ASP A 105 20.26 -16.71 15.46
N VAL A 106 20.12 -15.40 15.30
CA VAL A 106 19.27 -14.57 16.18
C VAL A 106 17.80 -14.99 16.01
N ALA A 107 17.34 -15.12 14.79
CA ALA A 107 15.98 -15.52 14.48
C ALA A 107 15.64 -16.91 15.05
N ARG A 108 16.55 -17.91 14.91
CA ARG A 108 16.39 -19.24 15.50
C ARG A 108 16.27 -19.17 17.03
N ARG A 109 17.10 -18.35 17.68
CA ARG A 109 17.06 -18.17 19.15
C ARG A 109 15.74 -17.55 19.60
N LEU A 110 15.29 -16.48 18.96
CA LEU A 110 14.02 -15.82 19.28
C LEU A 110 12.83 -16.75 19.06
N ARG A 111 12.86 -17.54 17.98
CA ARG A 111 11.81 -18.52 17.70
C ARG A 111 11.74 -19.61 18.76
N ARG A 112 12.89 -20.17 19.17
CA ARG A 112 12.95 -21.18 20.27
C ARG A 112 12.40 -20.63 21.59
N ASN A 113 12.67 -19.38 21.90
CA ASN A 113 12.23 -18.79 23.17
C ASN A 113 10.73 -18.45 23.20
N ASN A 114 10.10 -18.27 22.02
CA ASN A 114 8.70 -17.83 21.92
C ASN A 114 7.73 -18.90 21.39
N SER A 115 8.23 -20.04 20.86
CA SER A 115 7.37 -21.15 20.45
C SER A 115 7.11 -22.09 21.64
N HIS A 116 5.84 -22.31 21.92
CA HIS A 116 5.41 -23.34 22.89
C HIS A 116 5.40 -24.74 22.26
N ASP A 117 5.60 -24.86 20.96
CA ASP A 117 5.72 -26.13 20.27
C ASP A 117 7.15 -26.67 20.43
N GLU A 118 7.26 -27.95 20.87
CA GLU A 118 8.51 -28.70 20.80
C GLU A 118 8.97 -28.73 19.34
N ILE A 119 9.88 -27.83 19.00
CA ILE A 119 10.49 -27.81 17.66
C ILE A 119 11.35 -29.06 17.59
N CYS A 120 10.82 -30.08 16.92
CA CYS A 120 11.59 -31.24 16.56
C CYS A 120 12.83 -30.78 15.78
N GLU A 121 14.00 -30.88 16.39
CA GLU A 121 15.29 -30.53 15.77
C GLU A 121 15.62 -31.53 14.67
N SER A 122 14.96 -31.38 13.52
CA SER A 122 15.40 -32.10 12.32
C SER A 122 16.41 -31.20 11.59
N PRO A 123 17.54 -31.74 11.09
CA PRO A 123 18.48 -30.98 10.25
C PRO A 123 17.88 -30.39 8.98
N SER A 124 16.63 -30.76 8.66
CA SER A 124 15.84 -30.25 7.54
C SER A 124 15.26 -28.82 7.73
N THR A 125 15.47 -28.18 8.87
CA THR A 125 14.88 -26.88 9.19
C THR A 125 15.50 -25.68 8.45
N ILE A 126 16.60 -25.84 7.73
CA ILE A 126 17.12 -24.81 6.82
C ILE A 126 16.17 -24.60 5.63
N SER A 127 15.45 -25.64 5.21
CA SER A 127 14.48 -25.57 4.13
C SER A 127 13.19 -24.79 4.47
N SER A 128 12.91 -24.51 5.76
CA SER A 128 11.72 -23.75 6.16
C SER A 128 11.82 -22.24 5.91
N TRP A 129 13.00 -21.73 5.53
CA TRP A 129 13.30 -20.29 5.43
C TRP A 129 13.65 -19.86 4.02
N ASP A 130 13.90 -20.79 3.13
CA ASP A 130 14.24 -20.58 1.72
C ASP A 130 13.93 -21.86 0.93
N GLY A 131 13.63 -21.73 -0.35
CA GLY A 131 13.35 -22.89 -1.20
C GLY A 131 13.04 -22.53 -2.64
N ILE A 132 12.82 -23.59 -3.41
CA ILE A 132 12.25 -23.52 -4.75
C ILE A 132 10.78 -23.91 -4.63
N ALA A 133 9.90 -23.14 -5.27
CA ALA A 133 8.48 -23.46 -5.39
C ALA A 133 8.12 -23.65 -6.85
N ILE A 134 7.22 -24.55 -7.13
CA ILE A 134 6.77 -24.89 -8.49
C ILE A 134 5.25 -24.82 -8.53
N ASP A 135 4.73 -24.12 -9.51
CA ASP A 135 3.31 -24.09 -9.84
C ASP A 135 3.10 -24.75 -11.21
N ILE A 136 2.13 -25.64 -11.29
CA ILE A 136 1.73 -26.34 -12.51
C ILE A 136 0.22 -26.14 -12.69
N ASP A 137 -0.20 -25.45 -13.75
CA ASP A 137 -1.61 -25.20 -14.06
C ASP A 137 -2.40 -24.64 -12.85
N ASP A 138 -1.81 -23.67 -12.14
CA ASP A 138 -2.34 -23.08 -10.90
C ASP A 138 -2.35 -24.01 -9.67
N HIS A 139 -1.76 -25.20 -9.74
CA HIS A 139 -1.53 -26.10 -8.60
C HIS A 139 -0.14 -25.88 -8.01
N GLU A 140 -0.10 -25.61 -6.71
CA GLU A 140 1.13 -25.37 -5.97
C GLU A 140 1.75 -26.70 -5.50
N LEU A 141 2.99 -27.01 -5.92
CA LEU A 141 3.76 -28.09 -5.34
C LEU A 141 4.41 -27.67 -4.01
N PRO A 142 4.70 -28.62 -3.10
CA PRO A 142 5.44 -28.34 -1.87
C PRO A 142 6.79 -27.68 -2.14
N VAL A 143 7.15 -26.68 -1.32
CA VAL A 143 8.47 -26.04 -1.38
C VAL A 143 9.55 -27.03 -1.01
N PHE A 144 10.63 -27.03 -1.74
CA PHE A 144 11.80 -27.88 -1.47
C PHE A 144 13.11 -27.11 -1.69
N MET A 145 14.20 -27.64 -1.14
CA MET A 145 15.55 -27.15 -1.40
C MET A 145 16.41 -28.30 -1.87
N PRO A 146 17.00 -28.23 -3.08
CA PRO A 146 18.00 -29.21 -3.52
C PRO A 146 19.17 -29.30 -2.52
N ARG A 147 19.75 -30.47 -2.35
CA ARG A 147 20.90 -30.66 -1.46
C ARG A 147 22.10 -29.91 -1.98
N GLN A 148 22.94 -29.45 -1.07
CA GLN A 148 24.20 -28.83 -1.47
C GLN A 148 25.06 -29.88 -2.23
N GLY A 149 25.41 -29.54 -3.47
CA GLY A 149 26.15 -30.42 -4.35
C GLY A 149 25.31 -31.12 -5.41
N ASP A 150 23.98 -31.11 -5.29
CA ASP A 150 23.10 -31.52 -6.37
C ASP A 150 23.31 -30.62 -7.59
N GLU A 151 23.29 -31.21 -8.77
CA GLU A 151 23.50 -30.51 -10.04
C GLU A 151 22.22 -30.39 -10.86
N TYR A 152 21.13 -30.97 -10.40
CA TYR A 152 19.80 -30.90 -10.99
C TYR A 152 18.72 -31.24 -9.95
N PHE A 153 17.49 -30.91 -10.27
CA PHE A 153 16.29 -31.44 -9.64
C PHE A 153 15.27 -31.81 -10.71
N SER A 154 14.32 -32.67 -10.36
CA SER A 154 13.25 -33.10 -11.26
C SER A 154 11.90 -33.08 -10.56
N PHE A 155 10.84 -32.95 -11.35
CA PHE A 155 9.46 -33.01 -10.87
C PHE A 155 8.55 -33.59 -11.95
N LEU A 156 7.45 -34.18 -11.49
CA LEU A 156 6.40 -34.72 -12.33
C LEU A 156 5.32 -33.66 -12.53
N LEU A 157 4.79 -33.56 -13.75
CA LEU A 157 3.66 -32.68 -14.09
C LEU A 157 2.32 -33.40 -13.97
N GLU A 158 2.34 -34.74 -14.10
CA GLU A 158 1.16 -35.59 -13.95
C GLU A 158 1.45 -36.69 -12.90
N ASP A 159 0.44 -37.05 -12.09
CA ASP A 159 0.56 -38.22 -11.26
C ASP A 159 0.59 -39.48 -12.18
N PRO A 160 1.61 -40.34 -12.09
CA PRO A 160 1.69 -41.54 -12.93
C PRO A 160 0.48 -42.46 -12.79
N LYS A 161 -0.27 -42.38 -11.69
CA LYS A 161 -1.52 -43.14 -11.48
C LYS A 161 -2.67 -42.56 -12.29
N ASP A 162 -2.77 -41.25 -12.34
CA ASP A 162 -3.81 -40.54 -13.10
C ASP A 162 -3.55 -40.61 -14.59
N ALA A 163 -2.30 -40.50 -15.04
CA ALA A 163 -1.91 -40.68 -16.43
C ALA A 163 -2.23 -42.10 -16.93
N ARG A 164 -2.01 -43.16 -16.11
CA ARG A 164 -2.38 -44.54 -16.44
C ARG A 164 -3.88 -44.73 -16.50
N ALA A 165 -4.64 -44.15 -15.56
CA ALA A 165 -6.09 -44.24 -15.52
C ALA A 165 -6.70 -43.51 -16.75
N ALA A 166 -6.16 -42.36 -17.13
CA ALA A 166 -6.60 -41.58 -18.27
C ALA A 166 -6.31 -42.29 -19.60
N ALA A 167 -5.12 -42.86 -19.75
CA ALA A 167 -4.75 -43.65 -20.94
C ALA A 167 -5.65 -44.87 -21.11
N SER A 168 -6.07 -45.53 -20.01
CA SER A 168 -6.98 -46.68 -20.05
C SER A 168 -8.41 -46.28 -20.45
N LEU A 169 -8.82 -45.02 -20.23
CA LEU A 169 -10.15 -44.51 -20.55
C LEU A 169 -10.23 -43.79 -21.90
N GLN A 170 -9.12 -43.70 -22.66
CA GLN A 170 -9.01 -42.95 -23.94
C GLN A 170 -9.57 -41.53 -23.84
N LEU A 171 -9.41 -40.87 -22.70
CA LEU A 171 -9.86 -39.48 -22.50
C LEU A 171 -8.83 -38.54 -23.12
N PRO A 172 -9.20 -37.73 -24.15
CA PRO A 172 -8.28 -36.81 -24.83
C PRO A 172 -7.86 -35.63 -23.95
N MET A 173 -8.30 -35.57 -22.71
CA MET A 173 -8.03 -34.47 -21.77
C MET A 173 -6.75 -34.64 -20.93
N PHE A 174 -6.10 -35.79 -20.99
CA PHE A 174 -4.86 -36.09 -20.29
C PHE A 174 -3.73 -36.31 -21.32
N GLY A 175 -2.62 -35.66 -21.14
CA GLY A 175 -1.59 -35.41 -22.13
C GLY A 175 -1.68 -33.98 -22.65
N GLY A 176 -2.16 -33.05 -21.81
CA GLY A 176 -2.36 -31.66 -22.14
C GLY A 176 -1.06 -30.85 -22.10
N VAL A 177 -1.15 -29.62 -22.60
CA VAL A 177 -0.09 -28.63 -22.45
C VAL A 177 -0.17 -28.06 -21.05
N HIS A 178 0.90 -28.19 -20.26
CA HIS A 178 1.01 -27.65 -18.91
C HIS A 178 1.70 -26.29 -18.93
N THR A 179 1.25 -25.39 -18.06
CA THR A 179 1.93 -24.14 -17.75
C THR A 179 2.73 -24.32 -16.46
N VAL A 180 4.02 -24.07 -16.53
CA VAL A 180 4.94 -24.25 -15.39
C VAL A 180 5.55 -22.92 -15.02
N ARG A 181 5.55 -22.62 -13.71
CA ARG A 181 6.31 -21.51 -13.12
C ARG A 181 7.16 -22.04 -11.98
N ILE A 182 8.48 -21.86 -12.08
CA ILE A 182 9.45 -22.25 -11.05
C ILE A 182 9.95 -20.98 -10.39
N HIS A 183 9.63 -20.78 -9.12
CA HIS A 183 10.10 -19.67 -8.30
C HIS A 183 11.46 -20.02 -7.70
N LEU A 184 12.45 -19.17 -7.94
CA LEU A 184 13.81 -19.38 -7.49
C LEU A 184 14.01 -18.95 -6.02
N PRO A 185 15.07 -19.43 -5.34
CA PRO A 185 15.30 -19.15 -3.92
C PRO A 185 15.41 -17.66 -3.58
N LEU A 186 14.95 -17.29 -2.38
CA LEU A 186 14.96 -15.91 -1.89
C LEU A 186 16.31 -15.47 -1.31
N LEU A 187 16.97 -16.39 -0.57
CA LEU A 187 18.20 -16.10 0.19
C LEU A 187 19.46 -16.57 -0.49
N ARG A 188 19.35 -17.39 -1.53
CA ARG A 188 20.50 -17.99 -2.23
C ARG A 188 20.48 -17.63 -3.70
N GLY A 189 21.66 -17.58 -4.29
CA GLY A 189 21.80 -17.58 -5.74
C GLY A 189 21.66 -18.99 -6.32
N ILE A 190 21.42 -19.05 -7.61
CA ILE A 190 21.33 -20.29 -8.37
C ILE A 190 22.09 -20.14 -9.67
N THR A 191 22.75 -21.18 -10.07
CA THR A 191 23.36 -21.32 -11.40
C THR A 191 22.55 -22.35 -12.18
N LEU A 192 22.03 -21.97 -13.33
CA LEU A 192 21.13 -22.74 -14.16
C LEU A 192 21.81 -23.22 -15.44
N GLY A 193 21.48 -24.43 -15.88
CA GLY A 193 21.90 -25.00 -17.16
C GLY A 193 20.73 -25.16 -18.13
N ASN A 194 20.57 -26.38 -18.62
CA ASN A 194 19.47 -26.74 -19.51
C ASN A 194 18.24 -27.21 -18.69
N ILE A 195 17.09 -27.13 -19.37
CA ILE A 195 15.84 -27.70 -18.90
C ILE A 195 15.42 -28.76 -19.89
N TRP A 196 15.19 -29.96 -19.39
CA TRP A 196 14.91 -31.15 -20.17
C TRP A 196 13.51 -31.64 -19.87
N GLY A 197 12.79 -32.09 -20.92
CA GLY A 197 11.48 -32.68 -20.78
C GLY A 197 11.34 -33.92 -21.67
N ASN A 198 10.50 -34.86 -21.25
CA ASN A 198 10.17 -36.05 -22.03
C ASN A 198 9.06 -35.86 -23.07
N GLY A 199 8.55 -34.62 -23.21
CA GLY A 199 7.58 -34.25 -24.22
C GLY A 199 8.18 -33.75 -25.53
N SER A 200 7.33 -33.22 -26.42
CA SER A 200 7.74 -32.78 -27.74
C SER A 200 8.23 -31.31 -27.75
N PHE A 201 7.91 -30.52 -26.73
CA PHE A 201 8.35 -29.12 -26.63
C PHE A 201 8.45 -28.61 -25.20
N ILE A 202 9.30 -27.60 -25.03
CA ILE A 202 9.34 -26.65 -23.92
C ILE A 202 9.41 -25.26 -24.54
N LYS A 203 8.47 -24.36 -24.27
CA LYS A 203 8.41 -23.02 -24.87
C LYS A 203 8.25 -21.95 -23.80
N PRO A 204 8.93 -20.77 -23.93
CA PRO A 204 8.73 -19.67 -23.01
C PRO A 204 7.25 -19.30 -22.90
N LEU A 205 6.79 -19.03 -21.68
CA LEU A 205 5.47 -18.47 -21.46
C LEU A 205 5.53 -16.96 -21.74
N SER A 206 5.13 -16.57 -22.96
CA SER A 206 5.09 -15.16 -23.33
C SER A 206 3.83 -14.50 -22.77
N ARG A 207 4.02 -13.61 -21.78
CA ARG A 207 2.96 -12.75 -21.26
C ARG A 207 3.43 -11.30 -21.34
N ASP A 208 2.69 -10.48 -22.08
CA ASP A 208 2.91 -9.02 -22.10
C ASP A 208 2.25 -8.41 -20.85
N LEU A 209 2.92 -8.50 -19.72
CA LEU A 209 2.45 -7.97 -18.44
C LEU A 209 3.15 -6.65 -18.14
N PRO A 210 2.41 -5.66 -17.58
CA PRO A 210 3.01 -4.44 -17.07
C PRO A 210 4.05 -4.77 -15.97
N GLN A 211 5.08 -3.94 -15.84
CA GLN A 211 6.19 -4.18 -14.93
C GLN A 211 5.95 -3.49 -13.59
N MET A 212 6.13 -4.21 -12.50
CA MET A 212 6.22 -3.67 -11.14
C MET A 212 7.67 -3.72 -10.68
N LEU A 213 8.30 -2.55 -10.50
CA LEU A 213 9.66 -2.42 -9.97
C LEU A 213 9.62 -2.31 -8.46
N MET A 214 10.24 -3.27 -7.78
CA MET A 214 10.39 -3.29 -6.34
C MET A 214 11.81 -2.87 -5.96
N LEU A 215 11.93 -1.79 -5.20
CA LEU A 215 13.17 -1.24 -4.64
C LEU A 215 13.05 -1.31 -3.11
N GLY A 216 13.87 -2.12 -2.46
CA GLY A 216 13.70 -2.33 -1.03
C GLY A 216 14.87 -3.02 -0.35
N ASP A 217 14.65 -3.45 0.87
CA ASP A 217 15.64 -4.13 1.68
C ASP A 217 15.31 -5.63 1.89
N SER A 218 15.65 -6.20 3.06
CA SER A 218 15.43 -7.61 3.37
C SER A 218 13.95 -7.99 3.42
N VAL A 219 13.07 -7.09 3.88
CA VAL A 219 11.63 -7.36 3.96
C VAL A 219 11.04 -7.51 2.55
N ALA A 220 11.38 -6.60 1.66
CA ALA A 220 10.96 -6.64 0.27
C ALA A 220 11.67 -7.73 -0.55
N GLN A 221 12.88 -8.14 -0.16
CA GLN A 221 13.53 -9.31 -0.71
C GLN A 221 12.76 -10.61 -0.39
N GLY A 222 11.97 -10.63 0.68
CA GLY A 222 11.28 -11.81 1.20
C GLY A 222 12.16 -12.65 2.14
N PHE A 223 13.09 -12.00 2.86
CA PHE A 223 14.02 -12.68 3.77
C PHE A 223 13.26 -13.54 4.78
N ILE A 224 13.61 -14.81 4.86
CA ILE A 224 13.04 -15.85 5.75
C ILE A 224 11.52 -16.08 5.65
N SER A 225 10.86 -15.67 4.57
CA SER A 225 9.45 -16.02 4.35
C SER A 225 9.23 -17.51 4.09
N GLY A 226 10.28 -18.23 3.68
CA GLY A 226 10.28 -19.67 3.47
C GLY A 226 9.78 -20.11 2.09
N ASP A 227 8.70 -19.53 1.60
CA ASP A 227 8.13 -19.82 0.29
C ASP A 227 8.31 -18.61 -0.64
N PRO A 228 9.01 -18.73 -1.79
CA PRO A 228 9.25 -17.65 -2.71
C PRO A 228 7.97 -17.08 -3.39
N ARG A 229 6.84 -17.80 -3.32
CA ARG A 229 5.54 -17.33 -3.78
C ARG A 229 4.88 -16.37 -2.77
N LEU A 230 5.20 -16.53 -1.48
CA LEU A 230 4.47 -15.95 -0.36
C LEU A 230 5.14 -14.72 0.26
N ASN A 231 6.10 -14.07 -0.42
CA ASN A 231 6.58 -12.75 -0.05
C ASN A 231 5.65 -11.66 -0.63
N TYR A 232 5.54 -10.52 0.06
CA TYR A 232 4.56 -9.50 -0.32
C TYR A 232 4.77 -8.89 -1.73
N PRO A 233 6.01 -8.71 -2.25
CA PRO A 233 6.16 -8.21 -3.61
C PRO A 233 5.61 -9.19 -4.66
N ARG A 234 5.81 -10.49 -4.47
CA ARG A 234 5.27 -11.52 -5.37
C ARG A 234 3.74 -11.57 -5.29
N LEU A 235 3.20 -11.64 -4.06
CA LEU A 235 1.76 -11.64 -3.82
C LEU A 235 1.06 -10.42 -4.44
N LEU A 236 1.66 -9.24 -4.29
CA LEU A 236 1.10 -8.02 -4.84
C LEU A 236 1.20 -7.99 -6.38
N ALA A 237 2.34 -8.40 -6.95
CA ALA A 237 2.51 -8.45 -8.40
C ALA A 237 1.52 -9.41 -9.06
N ASP A 238 1.30 -10.59 -8.47
CA ASP A 238 0.31 -11.55 -8.96
C ASP A 238 -1.11 -11.00 -8.85
N LYS A 239 -1.45 -10.35 -7.74
CA LYS A 239 -2.75 -9.72 -7.52
C LYS A 239 -3.05 -8.60 -8.52
N LEU A 240 -2.03 -7.82 -8.87
CA LEU A 240 -2.14 -6.72 -9.83
C LEU A 240 -1.91 -7.16 -11.29
N TYR A 241 -1.71 -8.45 -11.54
CA TYR A 241 -1.38 -8.98 -12.88
C TYR A 241 -0.15 -8.28 -13.49
N MET A 242 0.91 -8.10 -12.69
CA MET A 242 2.14 -7.44 -13.10
C MET A 242 3.34 -8.40 -13.09
N ARG A 243 4.31 -8.14 -13.95
CA ARG A 243 5.63 -8.79 -13.91
C ARG A 243 6.48 -8.16 -12.81
N LEU A 244 6.88 -8.95 -11.82
CA LEU A 244 7.76 -8.47 -10.75
C LEU A 244 9.21 -8.34 -11.23
N ILE A 245 9.80 -7.16 -11.02
CA ILE A 245 11.23 -6.90 -11.08
C ILE A 245 11.67 -6.55 -9.67
N ASN A 246 12.22 -7.53 -8.93
CA ASN A 246 12.60 -7.32 -7.53
C ASN A 246 14.09 -6.98 -7.41
N GLN A 247 14.41 -5.70 -7.20
CA GLN A 247 15.78 -5.20 -6.95
C GLN A 247 16.08 -4.96 -5.46
N SER A 248 15.25 -5.52 -4.56
CA SER A 248 15.44 -5.36 -3.12
C SER A 248 16.65 -6.15 -2.62
N ILE A 249 17.41 -5.57 -1.71
CA ILE A 249 18.69 -6.11 -1.24
C ILE A 249 18.73 -6.07 0.29
N GLY A 250 18.90 -7.24 0.92
CA GLY A 250 18.99 -7.33 2.36
C GLY A 250 20.04 -6.41 2.98
N GLY A 251 19.64 -5.67 4.01
CA GLY A 251 20.48 -4.68 4.67
C GLY A 251 20.57 -3.32 3.96
N GLN A 252 19.88 -3.13 2.83
CA GLN A 252 19.99 -1.91 2.03
C GLN A 252 19.43 -0.68 2.75
N VAL A 253 20.12 0.44 2.55
CA VAL A 253 19.69 1.80 2.86
C VAL A 253 19.59 2.61 1.57
N PHE A 254 19.15 3.86 1.62
CA PHE A 254 19.16 4.74 0.45
C PHE A 254 20.59 4.93 -0.07
N GLN A 255 20.84 4.48 -1.29
CA GLN A 255 22.17 4.55 -1.93
C GLN A 255 22.09 5.37 -3.20
N PRO A 256 22.48 6.67 -3.16
CA PRO A 256 22.58 7.50 -4.34
C PRO A 256 23.54 6.88 -5.38
N GLY A 257 23.16 6.94 -6.65
CA GLY A 257 23.92 6.38 -7.76
C GLY A 257 23.56 4.94 -8.13
N LEU A 258 22.77 4.22 -7.30
CA LEU A 258 22.38 2.84 -7.59
C LEU A 258 21.43 2.73 -8.77
N LEU A 259 20.49 3.66 -8.89
CA LEU A 259 19.46 3.62 -9.93
C LEU A 259 20.00 3.94 -11.32
N TRP A 260 21.12 4.64 -11.43
CA TRP A 260 21.76 4.98 -12.71
C TRP A 260 22.14 3.77 -13.56
N GLY A 261 22.46 2.66 -12.92
CA GLY A 261 22.75 1.40 -13.59
C GLY A 261 21.50 0.64 -14.03
N SER A 262 20.30 1.18 -13.82
CA SER A 262 19.07 0.57 -14.29
C SER A 262 19.06 0.52 -15.82
N PRO A 263 18.74 -0.62 -16.41
CA PRO A 263 18.76 -0.75 -17.86
C PRO A 263 17.68 0.10 -18.50
N ALA A 264 17.96 0.65 -19.68
CA ALA A 264 17.01 1.47 -20.43
C ALA A 264 15.71 0.72 -20.80
N HIS A 265 15.72 -0.61 -20.76
CA HIS A 265 14.55 -1.45 -21.04
C HIS A 265 13.65 -1.71 -19.84
N ILE A 266 13.99 -1.26 -18.62
CA ILE A 266 13.05 -1.27 -17.49
C ILE A 266 12.08 -0.12 -17.69
N SER A 267 10.83 -0.47 -17.97
CA SER A 267 9.72 0.47 -18.19
C SER A 267 8.59 0.15 -17.21
N PRO A 268 8.76 0.48 -15.92
CA PRO A 268 7.79 0.10 -14.92
C PRO A 268 6.50 0.92 -15.08
N GLN A 269 5.36 0.28 -14.84
CA GLN A 269 4.06 0.91 -14.70
C GLN A 269 3.70 1.17 -13.24
N LEU A 270 4.44 0.55 -12.32
CA LEU A 270 4.35 0.79 -10.87
C LEU A 270 5.74 0.65 -10.26
N ILE A 271 6.10 1.59 -9.39
CA ILE A 271 7.30 1.49 -8.55
C ILE A 271 6.87 1.38 -7.09
N ILE A 272 7.52 0.50 -6.34
CA ILE A 272 7.39 0.41 -4.89
C ILE A 272 8.78 0.59 -4.28
N CYS A 273 8.91 1.55 -3.37
CA CYS A 273 10.14 1.83 -2.65
C CYS A 273 9.92 1.57 -1.15
N ASP A 274 10.58 0.54 -0.62
CA ASP A 274 10.50 0.09 0.78
C ASP A 274 11.91 0.10 1.37
N LEU A 275 12.37 1.29 1.74
CA LEU A 275 13.71 1.52 2.28
C LEU A 275 13.66 2.39 3.53
N GLY A 276 14.66 2.22 4.40
CA GLY A 276 14.84 3.10 5.56
C GLY A 276 14.93 2.37 6.90
N ASP A 277 14.49 1.12 6.98
CA ASP A 277 14.51 0.34 8.22
C ASP A 277 15.93 0.04 8.72
N ASN A 278 16.89 -0.17 7.80
CA ASN A 278 18.26 -0.52 8.14
C ASN A 278 19.10 0.63 8.73
N TYR A 279 18.60 1.86 8.74
CA TYR A 279 19.26 2.94 9.49
C TYR A 279 19.27 2.73 11.00
N ARG A 280 18.56 1.74 11.52
CA ARG A 280 18.69 1.30 12.92
C ARG A 280 20.00 0.59 13.22
N TYR A 281 20.62 -0.04 12.23
CA TYR A 281 21.88 -0.79 12.35
C TYR A 281 23.11 0.07 12.12
N GLU A 282 23.01 1.14 11.36
CA GLU A 282 24.12 1.97 10.93
C GLU A 282 24.34 3.15 11.88
N PRO A 283 25.59 3.66 12.00
CA PRO A 283 25.83 4.96 12.58
C PRO A 283 25.07 6.02 11.80
N CYS A 284 23.90 6.37 12.28
CA CYS A 284 22.94 7.19 11.57
C CYS A 284 23.20 8.67 11.89
N SER A 285 23.72 9.42 10.91
CA SER A 285 23.79 10.87 10.97
C SER A 285 22.59 11.46 10.21
N ARG A 286 21.72 12.21 10.89
CA ARG A 286 20.53 12.86 10.28
C ARG A 286 20.86 13.58 8.97
N ARG A 287 21.98 14.31 8.93
CA ARG A 287 22.43 15.07 7.75
C ARG A 287 22.75 14.15 6.57
N LEU A 288 23.43 13.04 6.81
CA LEU A 288 23.78 12.08 5.76
C LEU A 288 22.54 11.35 5.26
N VAL A 289 21.70 10.86 6.17
CA VAL A 289 20.44 10.18 5.82
C VAL A 289 19.55 11.09 4.98
N MET A 290 19.35 12.34 5.41
CA MET A 290 18.57 13.33 4.66
C MET A 290 19.13 13.58 3.26
N ARG A 291 20.48 13.70 3.13
CA ARG A 291 21.14 13.87 1.83
C ARG A 291 20.91 12.66 0.93
N ASP A 292 21.03 11.46 1.47
CA ASP A 292 20.96 10.23 0.69
C ASP A 292 19.52 9.95 0.25
N ILE A 293 18.52 10.18 1.12
CA ILE A 293 17.10 10.16 0.77
C ILE A 293 16.82 11.17 -0.36
N HIS A 294 17.33 12.42 -0.20
CA HIS A 294 17.10 13.47 -1.18
C HIS A 294 17.64 13.09 -2.57
N ARG A 295 18.88 12.65 -2.66
CA ARG A 295 19.53 12.26 -3.92
C ARG A 295 18.90 11.03 -4.55
N TYR A 296 18.53 10.04 -3.74
CA TYR A 296 17.91 8.82 -4.23
C TYR A 296 16.56 9.10 -4.91
N PHE A 297 15.69 9.89 -4.27
CA PHE A 297 14.42 10.24 -4.87
C PHE A 297 14.54 11.23 -6.05
N GLU A 298 15.57 12.04 -6.11
CA GLU A 298 15.87 12.82 -7.32
C GLU A 298 16.25 11.94 -8.49
N GLU A 299 17.07 10.92 -8.28
CA GLU A 299 17.41 9.92 -9.30
C GLU A 299 16.16 9.17 -9.76
N LEU A 300 15.34 8.68 -8.82
CA LEU A 300 14.13 7.94 -9.11
C LEU A 300 13.15 8.77 -9.94
N HIS A 301 12.88 9.99 -9.51
CA HIS A 301 11.98 10.89 -10.22
C HIS A 301 12.52 11.28 -11.61
N ARG A 302 13.83 11.47 -11.75
CA ARG A 302 14.43 11.77 -13.05
C ARG A 302 14.34 10.61 -14.03
N LEU A 303 14.48 9.38 -13.56
CA LEU A 303 14.39 8.18 -14.42
C LEU A 303 12.93 7.87 -14.80
N TRP A 304 12.00 8.07 -13.87
CA TRP A 304 10.58 7.72 -14.03
C TRP A 304 9.65 8.81 -13.49
N PRO A 305 9.61 10.02 -14.12
CA PRO A 305 8.93 11.19 -13.57
C PRO A 305 7.41 11.05 -13.47
N HIS A 306 6.82 10.15 -14.24
CA HIS A 306 5.36 9.99 -14.33
C HIS A 306 4.86 8.63 -13.86
N VAL A 307 5.76 7.73 -13.47
CA VAL A 307 5.38 6.39 -13.04
C VAL A 307 4.77 6.46 -11.63
N PRO A 308 3.54 5.93 -11.44
CA PRO A 308 2.94 5.82 -10.12
C PRO A 308 3.88 5.10 -9.14
N THR A 309 4.11 5.72 -7.97
CA THR A 309 5.10 5.23 -7.02
C THR A 309 4.50 5.15 -5.62
N LEU A 310 4.53 3.96 -5.01
CA LEU A 310 4.28 3.76 -3.58
C LEU A 310 5.61 3.86 -2.84
N VAL A 311 5.68 4.75 -1.85
CA VAL A 311 6.83 4.87 -0.96
C VAL A 311 6.41 4.41 0.42
N ILE A 312 7.02 3.33 0.91
CA ILE A 312 6.73 2.74 2.20
C ILE A 312 7.76 3.28 3.20
N THR A 313 7.30 3.89 4.29
CA THR A 313 8.18 4.22 5.41
C THR A 313 8.51 2.95 6.20
N PRO A 314 9.56 2.94 7.05
CA PRO A 314 9.95 1.75 7.79
C PRO A 314 8.77 0.96 8.39
N ILE A 315 8.69 -0.32 8.02
CA ILE A 315 7.64 -1.23 8.48
C ILE A 315 7.82 -1.52 9.97
N TRP A 316 6.73 -1.78 10.67
CA TRP A 316 6.79 -2.14 12.09
C TRP A 316 7.69 -3.36 12.32
N ASN A 317 8.47 -3.28 13.37
CA ASN A 317 9.29 -4.36 13.89
C ASN A 317 9.18 -4.39 15.42
N ALA A 318 9.60 -5.48 16.05
CA ALA A 318 9.45 -5.68 17.48
C ALA A 318 10.59 -5.03 18.32
N GLU A 319 11.21 -3.94 17.84
CA GLU A 319 12.27 -3.22 18.57
C GLU A 319 11.78 -2.69 19.93
N ASP A 320 10.50 -2.34 20.05
CA ASP A 320 9.90 -1.90 21.30
C ASP A 320 9.76 -3.06 22.32
N VAL A 321 9.64 -4.31 21.81
CA VAL A 321 9.58 -5.53 22.62
C VAL A 321 10.98 -6.07 22.94
N TYR A 322 11.87 -6.00 21.97
CA TYR A 322 13.24 -6.51 22.05
C TYR A 322 14.24 -5.40 21.67
N PRO A 323 14.49 -4.42 22.56
CA PRO A 323 15.33 -3.27 22.23
C PRO A 323 16.80 -3.69 22.07
N ILE A 324 17.28 -3.67 20.84
CA ILE A 324 18.65 -4.05 20.47
C ILE A 324 19.47 -2.84 20.02
N HIS A 325 18.82 -1.81 19.47
CA HIS A 325 19.49 -0.71 18.79
C HIS A 325 19.24 0.66 19.41
N ARG A 326 20.16 1.60 19.13
CA ARG A 326 19.97 3.01 19.49
C ARG A 326 19.22 3.72 18.37
N LEU A 327 17.94 4.00 18.56
CA LEU A 327 17.02 4.46 17.51
C LEU A 327 16.98 5.98 17.29
N SER A 328 17.88 6.79 17.88
CA SER A 328 17.69 8.26 17.91
C SER A 328 17.47 8.90 16.53
N CYS A 329 18.28 8.53 15.52
CA CYS A 329 18.10 9.04 14.17
C CYS A 329 17.10 8.21 13.33
N ALA A 330 17.07 6.89 13.52
CA ALA A 330 16.19 6.01 12.76
C ALA A 330 14.70 6.38 12.94
N ARG A 331 14.31 6.89 14.10
CA ARG A 331 12.95 7.37 14.38
C ARG A 331 12.54 8.57 13.51
N GLU A 332 13.48 9.37 13.03
CA GLU A 332 13.20 10.51 12.15
C GLU A 332 13.06 10.11 10.66
N VAL A 333 13.52 8.93 10.27
CA VAL A 333 13.55 8.49 8.88
C VAL A 333 12.18 8.55 8.19
N PRO A 334 11.06 8.11 8.80
CA PRO A 334 9.74 8.24 8.20
C PRO A 334 9.41 9.68 7.81
N GLN A 335 9.62 10.64 8.71
CA GLN A 335 9.35 12.06 8.46
C GLN A 335 10.28 12.66 7.39
N LEU A 336 11.56 12.22 7.35
CA LEU A 336 12.51 12.67 6.31
C LEU A 336 12.07 12.19 4.92
N ILE A 337 11.56 10.96 4.81
CA ILE A 337 11.00 10.41 3.57
C ILE A 337 9.77 11.23 3.15
N GLU A 338 8.78 11.37 4.04
CA GLU A 338 7.54 12.10 3.78
C GLU A 338 7.81 13.52 3.30
N ASN A 339 8.69 14.26 4.00
CA ASN A 339 9.04 15.64 3.64
C ASN A 339 9.68 15.72 2.25
N LYS A 340 10.52 14.74 1.87
CA LYS A 340 11.17 14.75 0.56
C LYS A 340 10.20 14.48 -0.57
N VAL A 341 9.30 13.49 -0.41
CA VAL A 341 8.46 13.03 -1.52
C VAL A 341 7.12 13.76 -1.62
N SER A 342 6.78 14.61 -0.64
CA SER A 342 5.51 15.36 -0.61
C SER A 342 5.29 16.27 -1.82
N GLY A 343 6.37 16.68 -2.50
CA GLY A 343 6.31 17.52 -3.71
C GLY A 343 6.12 16.74 -5.02
N TYR A 344 6.06 15.40 -5.00
CA TYR A 344 5.89 14.60 -6.20
C TYR A 344 4.43 14.14 -6.36
N ASP A 345 3.78 14.57 -7.45
CA ASP A 345 2.36 14.27 -7.69
C ASP A 345 2.08 12.79 -7.95
N ASN A 346 3.05 12.07 -8.53
CA ASN A 346 2.96 10.64 -8.82
C ASN A 346 3.33 9.74 -7.64
N VAL A 347 3.59 10.29 -6.45
CA VAL A 347 3.98 9.53 -5.26
C VAL A 347 2.84 9.47 -4.25
N PHE A 348 2.65 8.29 -3.66
CA PHE A 348 1.79 8.05 -2.51
C PHE A 348 2.61 7.41 -1.39
N VAL A 349 2.64 8.05 -0.22
CA VAL A 349 3.36 7.56 0.95
C VAL A 349 2.46 6.64 1.76
N VAL A 350 2.97 5.46 2.06
CA VAL A 350 2.34 4.47 2.94
C VAL A 350 3.10 4.42 4.26
N ASN A 351 2.41 4.66 5.36
CA ASN A 351 3.01 4.50 6.68
C ASN A 351 3.23 3.01 6.97
N GLY A 352 4.48 2.56 6.96
CA GLY A 352 4.87 1.16 7.18
C GLY A 352 4.43 0.60 8.53
N GLN A 353 4.31 1.46 9.56
CA GLN A 353 3.78 1.06 10.87
C GLN A 353 2.32 0.59 10.81
N ASN A 354 1.59 0.97 9.77
CA ASN A 354 0.20 0.58 9.57
C ASN A 354 0.03 -0.64 8.64
N LEU A 355 1.11 -1.20 8.10
CA LEU A 355 1.05 -2.35 7.20
C LEU A 355 0.90 -3.69 7.92
N LEU A 356 1.20 -3.73 9.22
CA LEU A 356 1.04 -4.92 10.07
C LEU A 356 0.31 -4.55 11.37
N GLU A 357 -0.23 -5.54 12.05
CA GLU A 357 -0.56 -5.42 13.47
C GLU A 357 0.75 -5.51 14.26
N HIS A 358 0.87 -4.72 15.34
CA HIS A 358 2.06 -4.71 16.20
C HIS A 358 2.09 -5.98 17.07
N ASN A 359 2.31 -7.11 16.43
CA ASN A 359 2.37 -8.43 17.06
C ASN A 359 3.49 -9.25 16.43
N SER A 360 4.43 -9.72 17.25
CA SER A 360 5.59 -10.51 16.84
C SER A 360 5.23 -11.82 16.12
N GLU A 361 4.00 -12.32 16.25
CA GLU A 361 3.52 -13.50 15.52
C GLU A 361 3.44 -13.31 13.99
N PHE A 362 3.40 -12.04 13.54
CA PHE A 362 3.49 -11.73 12.10
C PHE A 362 4.91 -11.84 11.56
N MET A 363 5.92 -11.92 12.44
CA MET A 363 7.33 -12.02 12.10
C MET A 363 7.81 -13.47 12.14
N ALA A 364 8.51 -13.92 11.10
CA ALA A 364 9.11 -15.25 11.07
C ALA A 364 10.21 -15.44 12.12
N ASP A 365 10.93 -14.35 12.45
CA ASP A 365 11.96 -14.28 13.47
C ASP A 365 11.47 -13.70 14.80
N TYR A 366 10.18 -13.44 14.95
CA TYR A 366 9.56 -12.72 16.06
C TYR A 366 10.05 -11.28 16.25
N TYR A 367 10.88 -10.77 15.34
CA TYR A 367 11.54 -9.47 15.51
C TYR A 367 11.29 -8.49 14.35
N GLY A 368 11.81 -8.75 13.16
CA GLY A 368 11.83 -7.73 12.10
C GLY A 368 11.58 -8.23 10.68
N HIS A 369 11.50 -9.54 10.47
CA HIS A 369 11.23 -10.10 9.15
C HIS A 369 9.89 -10.81 9.14
N PRO A 370 8.92 -10.32 8.32
CA PRO A 370 7.59 -10.92 8.24
C PRO A 370 7.63 -12.38 7.83
N GLY A 371 6.80 -13.20 8.47
CA GLY A 371 6.46 -14.55 8.01
C GLY A 371 5.35 -14.50 6.96
N VAL A 372 4.90 -15.67 6.49
CA VAL A 372 3.84 -15.79 5.46
C VAL A 372 2.59 -14.97 5.82
N LYS A 373 2.14 -15.03 7.09
CA LYS A 373 1.00 -14.25 7.58
C LYS A 373 1.25 -12.73 7.46
N GLY A 374 2.45 -12.28 7.83
CA GLY A 374 2.87 -10.89 7.72
C GLY A 374 2.93 -10.42 6.27
N HIS A 375 3.55 -11.18 5.39
CA HIS A 375 3.63 -10.84 3.97
C HIS A 375 2.25 -10.77 3.29
N ARG A 376 1.33 -11.66 3.60
CA ARG A 376 -0.05 -11.61 3.08
C ARG A 376 -0.78 -10.35 3.55
N GLU A 377 -0.59 -9.95 4.82
CA GLU A 377 -1.21 -8.75 5.34
C GLU A 377 -0.62 -7.47 4.71
N ILE A 378 0.71 -7.41 4.55
CA ILE A 378 1.38 -6.30 3.85
C ILE A 378 0.85 -6.18 2.41
N ALA A 379 0.83 -7.28 1.66
CA ALA A 379 0.34 -7.28 0.27
C ALA A 379 -1.10 -6.78 0.17
N ARG A 380 -1.99 -7.26 1.05
CA ARG A 380 -3.39 -6.84 1.10
C ARG A 380 -3.56 -5.35 1.41
N ARG A 381 -2.76 -4.79 2.32
CA ARG A 381 -2.80 -3.35 2.65
C ARG A 381 -2.16 -2.50 1.56
N LEU A 382 -1.15 -3.00 0.87
CA LEU A 382 -0.56 -2.33 -0.28
C LEU A 382 -1.50 -2.31 -1.50
N GLU A 383 -2.36 -3.32 -1.68
CA GLU A 383 -3.43 -3.28 -2.68
C GLU A 383 -4.35 -2.05 -2.46
N ILE A 384 -4.76 -1.80 -1.22
CA ILE A 384 -5.56 -0.61 -0.85
C ILE A 384 -4.79 0.68 -1.16
N ALA A 385 -3.50 0.73 -0.83
CA ALA A 385 -2.66 1.89 -1.12
C ALA A 385 -2.49 2.11 -2.64
N TYR A 386 -2.38 1.03 -3.41
CA TYR A 386 -2.32 1.08 -4.87
C TYR A 386 -3.63 1.65 -5.46
N GLU A 387 -4.79 1.20 -5.00
CA GLU A 387 -6.07 1.77 -5.43
C GLU A 387 -6.14 3.29 -5.15
N ALA A 388 -5.71 3.72 -3.97
CA ALA A 388 -5.65 5.14 -3.62
C ALA A 388 -4.64 5.94 -4.48
N LEU A 389 -3.50 5.34 -4.83
CA LEU A 389 -2.53 5.91 -5.76
C LEU A 389 -3.13 6.06 -7.16
N MET A 390 -3.83 5.04 -7.67
CA MET A 390 -4.48 5.09 -8.98
C MET A 390 -5.56 6.17 -9.04
N LEU A 391 -6.34 6.36 -7.97
CA LEU A 391 -7.29 7.48 -7.88
C LEU A 391 -6.61 8.85 -7.95
N LYS A 392 -5.36 8.96 -7.51
CA LYS A 392 -4.57 10.19 -7.59
C LYS A 392 -3.98 10.41 -8.99
N THR A 393 -3.49 9.36 -9.64
CA THR A 393 -2.64 9.46 -10.83
C THR A 393 -3.32 9.10 -12.15
N ASP A 394 -4.38 8.28 -12.11
CA ASP A 394 -5.09 7.79 -13.31
C ASP A 394 -6.51 8.37 -13.41
N VAL A 395 -6.78 9.05 -14.53
CA VAL A 395 -8.09 9.68 -14.80
C VAL A 395 -9.19 8.64 -15.03
N HIS A 396 -8.88 7.52 -15.69
CA HIS A 396 -9.85 6.46 -15.96
C HIS A 396 -10.22 5.71 -14.68
N ALA A 397 -9.23 5.33 -13.87
CA ALA A 397 -9.47 4.71 -12.57
C ALA A 397 -10.32 5.61 -11.66
N ARG A 398 -10.07 6.92 -11.69
CA ARG A 398 -10.87 7.91 -10.93
C ARG A 398 -12.30 7.98 -11.42
N ALA A 399 -12.54 8.01 -12.73
CA ALA A 399 -13.88 8.05 -13.32
C ALA A 399 -14.69 6.79 -12.98
N GLU A 400 -14.08 5.61 -13.07
CA GLU A 400 -14.71 4.35 -12.70
C GLU A 400 -15.05 4.30 -11.20
N ALA A 401 -14.12 4.72 -10.34
CA ALA A 401 -14.34 4.78 -8.90
C ALA A 401 -15.46 5.77 -8.54
N GLN A 402 -15.53 6.91 -9.24
CA GLN A 402 -16.60 7.88 -9.05
C GLN A 402 -17.97 7.29 -9.45
N ALA A 403 -18.04 6.54 -10.54
CA ALA A 403 -19.25 5.87 -10.95
C ALA A 403 -19.69 4.80 -9.90
N ARG A 404 -18.76 3.98 -9.40
CA ARG A 404 -19.06 3.02 -8.32
C ARG A 404 -19.56 3.72 -7.05
N ALA A 405 -18.91 4.82 -6.65
CA ALA A 405 -19.33 5.61 -5.50
C ALA A 405 -20.74 6.18 -5.66
N GLN A 406 -21.09 6.69 -6.84
CA GLN A 406 -22.42 7.20 -7.14
C GLN A 406 -23.48 6.10 -7.01
N LEU A 407 -23.27 4.92 -7.62
CA LEU A 407 -24.17 3.78 -7.54
C LEU A 407 -24.39 3.28 -6.10
N LEU A 408 -23.35 3.30 -5.27
CA LEU A 408 -23.48 2.96 -3.85
C LEU A 408 -24.31 4.01 -3.10
N LEU A 409 -24.07 5.30 -3.37
CA LEU A 409 -24.74 6.42 -2.70
C LEU A 409 -26.21 6.59 -3.12
N GLU A 410 -26.62 6.13 -4.30
CA GLU A 410 -28.02 6.06 -4.70
C GLU A 410 -28.87 5.16 -3.76
N LYS A 411 -28.25 4.14 -3.16
CA LYS A 411 -28.85 3.23 -2.20
C LYS A 411 -28.72 3.70 -0.75
N ALA A 412 -27.98 4.80 -0.53
CA ALA A 412 -27.69 5.30 0.81
C ALA A 412 -28.92 5.97 1.45
N PRO A 413 -29.00 6.02 2.79
CA PRO A 413 -30.02 6.78 3.48
C PRO A 413 -29.89 8.27 3.15
N LYS A 414 -31.02 8.99 3.17
CA LYS A 414 -31.04 10.43 2.86
C LYS A 414 -30.10 11.26 3.75
N SER A 415 -29.78 10.79 4.95
CA SER A 415 -28.78 11.39 5.84
C SER A 415 -27.37 11.40 5.27
N ALA A 416 -27.02 10.50 4.33
CA ALA A 416 -25.75 10.50 3.62
C ALA A 416 -25.68 11.54 2.47
N PHE A 417 -26.72 12.37 2.35
CA PHE A 417 -26.79 13.48 1.39
C PHE A 417 -25.48 14.31 1.32
N PRO A 418 -24.85 14.71 2.44
CA PRO A 418 -23.61 15.50 2.39
C PRO A 418 -22.51 14.84 1.56
N LEU A 419 -22.32 13.53 1.72
CA LEU A 419 -21.31 12.78 0.98
C LEU A 419 -21.66 12.69 -0.52
N ALA A 420 -22.93 12.38 -0.84
CA ALA A 420 -23.40 12.32 -2.23
C ALA A 420 -23.32 13.69 -2.93
N TYR A 421 -23.71 14.74 -2.23
CA TYR A 421 -23.63 16.11 -2.73
C TYR A 421 -22.18 16.53 -2.99
N ASN A 422 -21.30 16.34 -2.02
CA ASN A 422 -19.90 16.71 -2.15
C ASN A 422 -19.20 15.97 -3.28
N LEU A 423 -19.49 14.68 -3.44
CA LEU A 423 -18.97 13.90 -4.56
C LEU A 423 -19.43 14.46 -5.91
N SER A 424 -20.72 14.78 -6.05
CA SER A 424 -21.30 15.31 -7.29
C SER A 424 -20.85 16.75 -7.59
N ALA A 425 -20.65 17.55 -6.56
CA ALA A 425 -20.18 18.94 -6.66
C ALA A 425 -18.66 19.08 -6.76
N SER A 426 -17.93 17.95 -6.80
CA SER A 426 -16.46 17.91 -6.77
C SER A 426 -15.85 18.64 -5.56
N ILE A 427 -16.54 18.58 -4.42
CA ILE A 427 -16.05 19.05 -3.13
C ILE A 427 -15.33 17.90 -2.44
N GLY A 428 -14.02 18.04 -2.28
CA GLY A 428 -13.18 16.99 -1.72
C GLY A 428 -12.55 16.08 -2.77
N VAL A 429 -11.83 15.08 -2.29
CA VAL A 429 -11.05 14.13 -3.11
C VAL A 429 -11.48 12.71 -2.76
N LEU A 430 -11.91 11.95 -3.76
CA LEU A 430 -12.21 10.53 -3.58
C LEU A 430 -10.93 9.78 -3.22
N ARG A 431 -10.93 9.09 -2.07
CA ARG A 431 -9.79 8.33 -1.56
C ARG A 431 -9.95 6.84 -1.78
N TYR A 432 -11.18 6.36 -1.74
CA TYR A 432 -11.49 4.95 -1.93
C TYR A 432 -12.94 4.78 -2.39
N ALA A 433 -13.20 3.86 -3.33
CA ALA A 433 -14.55 3.56 -3.77
C ALA A 433 -14.67 2.15 -4.35
N THR A 434 -15.53 1.36 -3.72
CA THR A 434 -16.01 0.07 -4.20
C THR A 434 -17.55 0.04 -4.19
N GLU A 435 -18.15 -1.09 -4.52
CA GLU A 435 -19.60 -1.32 -4.37
C GLU A 435 -20.07 -1.39 -2.91
N HIS A 436 -19.12 -1.47 -1.93
CA HIS A 436 -19.42 -1.64 -0.51
C HIS A 436 -18.90 -0.50 0.38
N LEU A 437 -18.03 0.38 -0.11
CA LEU A 437 -17.44 1.43 0.70
C LEU A 437 -17.04 2.63 -0.16
N VAL A 438 -17.37 3.84 0.29
CA VAL A 438 -16.88 5.08 -0.28
C VAL A 438 -16.26 5.96 0.82
N ILE A 439 -15.08 6.52 0.54
CA ILE A 439 -14.37 7.46 1.40
C ILE A 439 -14.01 8.70 0.59
N LEU A 440 -14.56 9.84 0.98
CA LEU A 440 -14.29 11.16 0.41
C LEU A 440 -13.51 12.00 1.43
N ALA A 441 -12.37 12.52 1.05
CA ALA A 441 -11.60 13.45 1.87
C ALA A 441 -12.03 14.89 1.59
N CYS A 442 -12.48 15.61 2.61
CA CYS A 442 -12.82 17.02 2.56
C CYS A 442 -11.90 17.79 3.51
N GLY A 443 -10.81 18.34 2.96
CA GLY A 443 -9.69 18.82 3.77
C GLY A 443 -9.01 17.65 4.49
N GLU A 444 -8.82 17.76 5.79
CA GLU A 444 -8.21 16.70 6.62
C GLU A 444 -9.23 15.68 7.16
N ASN A 445 -10.51 15.93 6.97
CA ASN A 445 -11.61 15.09 7.41
C ASN A 445 -12.03 14.10 6.33
N TYR A 446 -12.54 12.94 6.76
CA TYR A 446 -13.14 11.96 5.85
C TYR A 446 -14.66 11.91 6.03
N MET A 447 -15.38 11.76 4.93
CA MET A 447 -16.78 11.35 4.90
C MET A 447 -16.87 9.92 4.40
N ILE A 448 -17.56 9.04 5.14
CA ILE A 448 -17.58 7.60 4.89
C ILE A 448 -19.00 7.07 4.87
N TYR A 449 -19.32 6.31 3.84
CA TYR A 449 -20.51 5.48 3.76
C TYR A 449 -20.18 4.11 3.19
N GLY A 450 -20.87 3.08 3.67
CA GLY A 450 -20.75 1.70 3.18
C GLY A 450 -21.48 0.70 4.06
N ASP A 451 -21.47 -0.56 3.65
CA ASP A 451 -22.10 -1.68 4.35
C ASP A 451 -21.10 -2.74 4.85
N ASP A 452 -19.82 -2.69 4.39
CA ASP A 452 -18.76 -3.59 4.83
C ASP A 452 -17.88 -2.95 5.91
N ALA A 453 -18.16 -3.34 7.16
CA ALA A 453 -17.41 -2.88 8.33
C ALA A 453 -15.96 -3.40 8.37
N LYS A 454 -15.71 -4.62 7.84
CA LYS A 454 -14.38 -5.21 7.79
C LYS A 454 -13.50 -4.49 6.78
N LEU A 455 -14.04 -4.24 5.59
CA LEU A 455 -13.36 -3.45 4.56
C LEU A 455 -13.06 -2.03 5.06
N CYS A 456 -14.02 -1.37 5.71
CA CYS A 456 -13.82 -0.04 6.29
C CYS A 456 -12.65 -0.03 7.29
N ALA A 457 -12.58 -1.01 8.18
CA ALA A 457 -11.47 -1.14 9.12
C ALA A 457 -10.12 -1.30 8.41
N GLN A 458 -10.07 -2.10 7.37
CA GLN A 458 -8.86 -2.36 6.57
C GLN A 458 -8.40 -1.09 5.86
N VAL A 459 -9.32 -0.40 5.21
CA VAL A 459 -9.01 0.82 4.45
C VAL A 459 -8.54 1.94 5.38
N LEU A 460 -9.19 2.16 6.53
CA LEU A 460 -8.79 3.19 7.48
C LEU A 460 -7.45 2.95 8.17
N ARG A 461 -6.97 1.73 8.23
CA ARG A 461 -5.60 1.43 8.70
C ARG A 461 -4.55 1.95 7.74
N VAL A 462 -4.83 1.93 6.44
CA VAL A 462 -3.93 2.40 5.37
C VAL A 462 -4.14 3.88 5.07
N LEU A 463 -5.40 4.28 4.84
CA LEU A 463 -5.81 5.64 4.48
C LEU A 463 -6.31 6.37 5.73
N ARG A 464 -5.39 6.68 6.64
CA ARG A 464 -5.76 7.29 7.91
C ARG A 464 -6.12 8.77 7.73
N PRO A 465 -7.26 9.26 8.24
CA PRO A 465 -7.59 10.69 8.23
C PRO A 465 -6.62 11.45 9.14
N ARG A 466 -6.34 12.71 8.80
CA ARG A 466 -5.51 13.58 9.64
C ARG A 466 -6.30 14.22 10.78
N ALA A 467 -7.61 14.41 10.57
CA ALA A 467 -8.53 14.99 11.55
C ALA A 467 -9.72 14.05 11.84
N GLY A 468 -10.94 14.52 11.71
CA GLY A 468 -12.16 13.80 12.05
C GLY A 468 -12.70 12.92 10.93
N VAL A 469 -13.67 12.08 11.30
CA VAL A 469 -14.40 11.23 10.37
C VAL A 469 -15.91 11.43 10.56
N CYS A 470 -16.61 11.76 9.49
CA CYS A 470 -18.06 11.77 9.44
C CYS A 470 -18.57 10.47 8.80
N VAL A 471 -19.40 9.73 9.51
CA VAL A 471 -19.87 8.40 9.10
C VAL A 471 -21.39 8.39 9.06
N PHE A 472 -21.96 7.85 7.99
CA PHE A 472 -23.43 7.78 7.79
C PHE A 472 -24.02 6.40 8.06
N ASN A 473 -23.35 5.59 8.89
CA ASN A 473 -23.78 4.26 9.29
C ASN A 473 -23.31 3.96 10.73
N PRO A 474 -24.20 3.65 11.69
CA PRO A 474 -23.83 3.40 13.09
C PRO A 474 -22.90 2.19 13.28
N LYS A 475 -22.95 1.18 12.38
CA LYS A 475 -22.03 0.04 12.44
C LYS A 475 -20.61 0.47 12.09
N LEU A 476 -20.46 1.31 11.05
CA LEU A 476 -19.15 1.86 10.67
C LEU A 476 -18.61 2.82 11.73
N ALA A 477 -19.48 3.58 12.41
CA ALA A 477 -19.04 4.48 13.48
C ALA A 477 -18.27 3.73 14.57
N LYS A 478 -18.77 2.57 15.02
CA LYS A 478 -18.07 1.73 16.01
C LYS A 478 -16.70 1.26 15.50
N VAL A 479 -16.63 0.86 14.24
CA VAL A 479 -15.38 0.43 13.62
C VAL A 479 -14.38 1.57 13.51
N CYS A 480 -14.83 2.75 13.08
CA CYS A 480 -13.98 3.95 12.98
C CYS A 480 -13.40 4.33 14.34
N MET A 481 -14.21 4.34 15.40
CA MET A 481 -13.74 4.58 16.78
C MET A 481 -12.61 3.61 17.17
N GLN A 482 -12.82 2.32 16.95
CA GLN A 482 -11.84 1.28 17.31
C GLN A 482 -10.53 1.44 16.52
N VAL A 483 -10.62 1.61 15.20
CA VAL A 483 -9.43 1.70 14.34
C VAL A 483 -8.65 2.98 14.57
N LEU A 484 -9.34 4.09 14.84
CA LEU A 484 -8.72 5.40 15.05
C LEU A 484 -8.30 5.63 16.50
N GLY A 485 -8.66 4.72 17.42
CA GLY A 485 -8.39 4.87 18.86
C GLY A 485 -9.13 6.06 19.48
N ARG A 486 -10.34 6.37 18.97
CA ARG A 486 -11.19 7.46 19.50
C ARG A 486 -12.17 6.92 20.53
N SER A 487 -12.41 7.69 21.59
CA SER A 487 -13.33 7.33 22.68
C SER A 487 -14.69 8.01 22.56
N GLU A 488 -14.79 9.08 21.79
CA GLU A 488 -16.00 9.89 21.69
C GLU A 488 -16.62 9.81 20.29
N VAL A 489 -17.94 9.80 20.25
CA VAL A 489 -18.75 9.86 19.04
C VAL A 489 -19.88 10.86 19.25
N HIS A 490 -20.02 11.77 18.32
CA HIS A 490 -21.01 12.83 18.40
C HIS A 490 -22.08 12.61 17.32
N PRO A 491 -23.36 12.34 17.70
CA PRO A 491 -24.44 12.25 16.75
C PRO A 491 -24.86 13.64 16.26
N TYR A 492 -25.02 13.76 14.94
CA TYR A 492 -25.44 14.97 14.25
C TYR A 492 -26.72 14.72 13.46
N ALA A 493 -27.49 15.76 13.21
CA ALA A 493 -28.53 15.80 12.21
C ALA A 493 -28.06 16.63 11.02
N THR A 494 -28.05 16.03 9.83
CA THR A 494 -27.97 16.78 8.58
C THR A 494 -29.25 17.56 8.36
N CYS A 495 -29.13 18.84 7.98
CA CYS A 495 -30.25 19.71 7.67
C CYS A 495 -30.07 20.33 6.29
N VAL A 496 -31.10 20.25 5.45
CA VAL A 496 -31.05 20.71 4.06
C VAL A 496 -32.14 21.75 3.79
N TYR A 497 -31.77 22.85 3.18
CA TYR A 497 -32.72 23.87 2.72
C TYR A 497 -33.03 23.64 1.24
N GLU A 498 -34.10 22.87 0.97
CA GLU A 498 -34.46 22.47 -0.41
C GLU A 498 -35.12 23.59 -1.23
N SER A 499 -35.56 24.66 -0.57
CA SER A 499 -36.19 25.77 -1.27
C SER A 499 -35.18 26.57 -2.08
N LYS A 500 -35.48 26.84 -3.34
CA LYS A 500 -34.70 27.73 -4.21
C LYS A 500 -34.99 29.22 -3.98
N LYS A 501 -35.91 29.55 -3.06
CA LYS A 501 -36.31 30.92 -2.79
C LYS A 501 -35.34 31.60 -1.83
N LYS A 502 -34.81 32.78 -2.24
CA LYS A 502 -34.00 33.61 -1.36
C LYS A 502 -34.80 34.08 -0.14
N ARG A 503 -34.09 34.19 0.98
CA ARG A 503 -34.65 34.67 2.25
C ARG A 503 -34.63 36.16 2.30
N ARG A 504 -35.70 36.76 2.84
CA ARG A 504 -35.73 38.24 3.08
C ARG A 504 -34.88 38.59 4.31
N ILE A 505 -34.06 39.59 4.17
CA ILE A 505 -33.23 40.19 5.24
C ILE A 505 -33.65 41.63 5.38
N SER A 506 -33.84 42.10 6.61
CA SER A 506 -34.16 43.53 6.85
C SER A 506 -33.02 44.45 6.37
N ALA A 507 -33.35 45.50 5.69
CA ALA A 507 -32.38 46.53 5.23
C ALA A 507 -31.60 47.19 6.39
N SER A 508 -32.13 47.13 7.61
CA SER A 508 -31.47 47.64 8.81
C SER A 508 -30.33 46.72 9.32
N ARG A 509 -30.16 45.54 8.75
CA ARG A 509 -29.12 44.59 9.14
C ARG A 509 -27.86 44.79 8.32
N HIS A 510 -26.78 45.29 8.94
CA HIS A 510 -25.48 45.42 8.31
C HIS A 510 -24.73 44.11 8.38
N ILE A 511 -24.63 43.38 7.26
CA ILE A 511 -23.92 42.11 7.14
C ILE A 511 -22.86 42.26 6.07
N ARG A 512 -21.61 41.87 6.37
CA ARG A 512 -20.49 41.91 5.43
C ARG A 512 -19.50 40.78 5.70
N THR A 513 -18.64 40.49 4.73
CA THR A 513 -17.52 39.55 4.84
C THR A 513 -16.53 39.99 5.90
N LEU A 514 -16.00 39.02 6.66
CA LEU A 514 -14.93 39.23 7.64
C LEU A 514 -13.57 38.96 7.00
N ASP A 515 -12.56 39.74 7.38
CA ASP A 515 -11.17 39.56 6.99
C ASP A 515 -10.33 38.99 8.15
N ARG A 516 -9.02 38.81 7.93
CA ARG A 516 -8.07 38.24 8.91
C ARG A 516 -8.04 38.97 10.25
N SER A 517 -8.40 40.26 10.31
CA SER A 517 -8.42 41.03 11.56
C SER A 517 -9.40 40.51 12.60
N TYR A 518 -10.39 39.70 12.15
CA TYR A 518 -11.39 39.10 13.02
C TYR A 518 -11.01 37.71 13.56
N LEU A 519 -9.83 37.15 13.19
CA LEU A 519 -9.39 35.83 13.62
C LEU A 519 -9.47 35.63 15.14
N SER A 520 -8.87 36.58 15.90
CA SER A 520 -8.88 36.53 17.38
C SER A 520 -10.28 36.56 17.97
N THR A 521 -11.19 37.30 17.33
CA THR A 521 -12.59 37.39 17.75
C THR A 521 -13.33 36.05 17.50
N ILE A 522 -13.08 35.42 16.35
CA ILE A 522 -13.64 34.10 16.04
C ILE A 522 -13.11 33.07 17.04
N GLN A 523 -11.80 33.01 17.25
CA GLN A 523 -11.17 32.11 18.19
C GLN A 523 -11.69 32.28 19.62
N LYS A 524 -11.96 33.52 20.05
CA LYS A 524 -12.49 33.82 21.39
C LYS A 524 -13.95 33.41 21.57
N HIS A 525 -14.77 33.53 20.54
CA HIS A 525 -16.22 33.39 20.68
C HIS A 525 -16.78 32.08 20.14
N TYR A 526 -16.10 31.44 19.19
CA TYR A 526 -16.55 30.15 18.67
C TYR A 526 -16.11 29.02 19.58
N ARG A 527 -17.09 28.29 20.12
CA ARG A 527 -16.85 27.23 21.13
C ARG A 527 -15.84 26.15 20.67
N TYR A 528 -15.83 25.83 19.40
CA TYR A 528 -15.00 24.77 18.81
C TYR A 528 -13.81 25.32 18.03
N ALA A 529 -13.43 26.57 18.23
CA ALA A 529 -12.30 27.18 17.52
C ALA A 529 -10.96 26.49 17.83
N ALA A 530 -10.81 25.90 19.01
CA ALA A 530 -9.61 25.18 19.41
C ALA A 530 -9.40 23.87 18.62
N ASP A 531 -10.48 23.32 18.04
CA ASP A 531 -10.45 22.07 17.28
C ASP A 531 -10.11 22.33 15.78
N ILE A 532 -10.02 23.61 15.37
CA ILE A 532 -9.73 24.01 13.99
C ILE A 532 -8.33 24.64 13.95
N PRO A 533 -7.42 24.15 13.09
CA PRO A 533 -6.11 24.75 12.90
C PRO A 533 -6.21 26.24 12.53
N GLU A 534 -5.36 27.08 13.12
CA GLU A 534 -5.36 28.53 12.84
C GLU A 534 -5.15 28.83 11.35
N SER A 535 -4.29 28.08 10.70
CA SER A 535 -4.06 28.18 9.25
C SER A 535 -5.32 27.92 8.43
N GLU A 536 -6.23 27.10 8.93
CA GLU A 536 -7.51 26.80 8.29
C GLU A 536 -8.49 27.97 8.45
N LEU A 537 -8.63 28.50 9.67
CA LEU A 537 -9.46 29.69 9.92
C LEU A 537 -8.98 30.91 9.12
N LEU A 538 -7.67 31.10 8.99
CA LEU A 538 -7.09 32.17 8.17
C LEU A 538 -7.45 31.98 6.68
N ALA A 539 -7.32 30.76 6.15
CA ALA A 539 -7.65 30.48 4.77
C ALA A 539 -9.15 30.66 4.48
N ASP A 540 -10.03 30.34 5.44
CA ASP A 540 -11.47 30.53 5.32
C ASP A 540 -11.85 32.02 5.37
N LEU A 541 -11.15 32.82 6.18
CA LEU A 541 -11.30 34.29 6.19
C LEU A 541 -10.86 34.90 4.85
N ASP A 542 -9.71 34.49 4.32
CA ASP A 542 -9.22 34.97 3.02
C ASP A 542 -10.16 34.60 1.85
N SER A 543 -10.80 33.44 1.94
CA SER A 543 -11.75 32.98 0.93
C SER A 543 -13.14 33.63 1.04
N GLY A 544 -13.37 34.48 2.05
CA GLY A 544 -14.66 35.11 2.29
C GLY A 544 -15.74 34.17 2.82
N HIS A 545 -15.35 33.05 3.40
CA HIS A 545 -16.29 32.06 3.97
C HIS A 545 -16.98 32.57 5.23
N PHE A 546 -16.37 33.51 5.95
CA PHE A 546 -16.97 34.14 7.13
C PHE A 546 -17.68 35.46 6.80
N ILE A 547 -18.89 35.59 7.32
CA ILE A 547 -19.63 36.85 7.32
C ILE A 547 -19.99 37.25 8.75
N GLY A 548 -20.01 38.53 9.01
CA GLY A 548 -20.36 39.11 10.30
C GLY A 548 -21.56 40.04 10.24
N GLY A 549 -22.34 40.09 11.32
CA GLY A 549 -23.38 41.07 11.56
C GLY A 549 -22.87 42.21 12.43
N PHE A 550 -23.27 43.45 12.12
CA PHE A 550 -22.78 44.66 12.77
C PHE A 550 -23.92 45.53 13.29
N GLU A 551 -23.78 46.02 14.52
CA GLU A 551 -24.59 47.09 15.11
C GLU A 551 -23.66 48.24 15.52
N HIS A 552 -23.97 49.46 15.13
CA HIS A 552 -23.16 50.68 15.42
C HIS A 552 -21.66 50.52 15.10
N GLY A 553 -21.34 49.74 14.09
CA GLY A 553 -19.96 49.46 13.68
C GLY A 553 -19.27 48.30 14.42
N GLU A 554 -19.86 47.77 15.48
CA GLU A 554 -19.33 46.68 16.24
C GLU A 554 -19.83 45.32 15.73
N LEU A 555 -18.94 44.31 15.67
CA LEU A 555 -19.29 42.92 15.34
C LEU A 555 -20.11 42.31 16.48
N ILE A 556 -21.28 41.77 16.17
CA ILE A 556 -22.20 41.22 17.14
C ILE A 556 -22.40 39.69 17.00
N GLY A 557 -21.92 39.15 15.92
CA GLY A 557 -22.00 37.71 15.62
C GLY A 557 -21.51 37.43 14.21
N PHE A 558 -21.28 36.18 13.93
CA PHE A 558 -20.78 35.71 12.64
C PHE A 558 -21.34 34.33 12.27
N ILE A 559 -21.19 33.95 11.00
CA ILE A 559 -21.45 32.63 10.46
C ILE A 559 -20.41 32.31 9.39
N GLY A 560 -20.00 31.05 9.30
CA GLY A 560 -19.00 30.57 8.36
C GLY A 560 -19.50 29.46 7.45
N GLU A 561 -18.55 28.85 6.77
CA GLU A 561 -18.74 27.67 5.92
C GLU A 561 -17.61 26.69 6.23
N HIS A 562 -17.94 25.42 6.46
CA HIS A 562 -16.93 24.39 6.65
C HIS A 562 -16.36 23.93 5.31
N ARG A 563 -15.11 23.51 5.29
CA ARG A 563 -14.42 23.03 4.07
C ARG A 563 -15.09 21.85 3.38
N TYR A 564 -15.91 21.10 4.12
CA TYR A 564 -16.74 20.05 3.56
C TYR A 564 -18.10 20.56 3.04
N GLY A 565 -18.22 21.88 2.80
CA GLY A 565 -19.32 22.48 2.07
C GLY A 565 -20.59 22.73 2.87
N SER A 566 -20.59 22.59 4.21
CA SER A 566 -21.74 22.91 5.03
C SER A 566 -21.69 24.34 5.56
N ILE A 567 -22.86 24.95 5.72
CA ILE A 567 -23.00 26.19 6.48
C ILE A 567 -22.82 25.86 7.97
N GLY A 568 -21.96 26.61 8.67
CA GLY A 568 -21.70 26.34 10.07
C GLY A 568 -21.10 27.53 10.82
N MET A 569 -20.53 27.26 11.98
CA MET A 569 -19.84 28.26 12.81
C MET A 569 -20.72 29.49 13.12
N LEU A 570 -22.05 29.30 13.28
CA LEU A 570 -22.96 30.39 13.62
C LEU A 570 -22.82 30.75 15.10
N GLU A 571 -22.40 31.96 15.39
CA GLU A 571 -22.32 32.51 16.74
C GLU A 571 -22.94 33.91 16.79
N VAL A 572 -23.84 34.13 17.75
CA VAL A 572 -24.35 35.48 18.09
C VAL A 572 -23.92 35.76 19.54
N PHE A 573 -23.23 36.87 19.75
CA PHE A 573 -22.71 37.22 21.05
C PHE A 573 -23.82 37.44 22.07
N ARG A 574 -23.62 37.01 23.31
CA ARG A 574 -24.65 36.93 24.36
C ARG A 574 -25.55 38.17 24.47
N PRO A 575 -25.02 39.46 24.46
CA PRO A 575 -25.86 40.64 24.57
C PRO A 575 -26.82 40.87 23.39
N HIS A 576 -26.56 40.24 22.25
CA HIS A 576 -27.28 40.43 21.00
C HIS A 576 -28.19 39.25 20.62
N ARG A 577 -28.23 38.21 21.46
CA ARG A 577 -29.13 37.05 21.25
C ARG A 577 -30.59 37.42 21.41
N ARG A 578 -31.46 36.60 20.80
CA ARG A 578 -32.94 36.80 20.79
C ARG A 578 -33.42 38.07 20.08
N ARG A 579 -32.55 38.72 19.26
CA ARG A 579 -32.88 39.90 18.47
C ARG A 579 -32.99 39.58 16.97
N GLY A 580 -33.10 38.33 16.56
CA GLY A 580 -33.22 37.86 15.17
C GLY A 580 -31.90 37.83 14.38
N TRP A 581 -30.74 38.05 15.01
CA TRP A 581 -29.45 38.08 14.32
C TRP A 581 -29.03 36.69 13.79
N GLY A 582 -29.28 35.62 14.51
CA GLY A 582 -29.02 34.24 14.02
C GLY A 582 -29.79 33.92 12.74
N GLN A 583 -31.08 34.33 12.70
CA GLN A 583 -31.92 34.20 11.50
C GLN A 583 -31.41 35.05 10.34
N ALA A 584 -30.97 36.31 10.60
CA ALA A 584 -30.45 37.21 9.56
C ALA A 584 -29.14 36.68 8.95
N LEU A 585 -28.17 36.26 9.79
CA LEU A 585 -26.90 35.70 9.36
C LEU A 585 -27.11 34.40 8.54
N LEU A 586 -27.94 33.46 9.05
CA LEU A 586 -28.27 32.25 8.34
C LEU A 586 -29.00 32.53 7.02
N SER A 587 -29.93 33.47 6.99
CA SER A 587 -30.61 33.89 5.74
C SER A 587 -29.63 34.45 4.71
N TYR A 588 -28.66 35.22 5.14
CA TYR A 588 -27.63 35.80 4.26
C TYR A 588 -26.76 34.66 3.67
N LYS A 589 -26.34 33.72 4.49
CA LYS A 589 -25.53 32.59 4.04
C LYS A 589 -26.30 31.65 3.10
N ILE A 590 -27.58 31.36 3.39
CA ILE A 590 -28.47 30.66 2.45
C ILE A 590 -28.52 31.35 1.10
N ASN A 591 -28.68 32.70 1.07
CA ASN A 591 -28.76 33.42 -0.17
C ASN A 591 -27.44 33.38 -0.96
N GLN A 592 -26.28 33.49 -0.29
CA GLN A 592 -24.98 33.30 -0.93
C GLN A 592 -24.86 31.92 -1.59
N PHE A 593 -25.28 30.84 -0.90
CA PHE A 593 -25.26 29.48 -1.45
C PHE A 593 -26.16 29.37 -2.69
N LEU A 594 -27.38 29.88 -2.62
CA LEU A 594 -28.30 29.84 -3.75
C LEU A 594 -27.80 30.67 -4.94
N GLU A 595 -27.15 31.81 -4.70
CA GLU A 595 -26.53 32.67 -5.72
C GLU A 595 -25.36 31.94 -6.40
N ALA A 596 -24.59 31.16 -5.63
CA ALA A 596 -23.50 30.34 -6.13
C ALA A 596 -23.99 29.02 -6.78
N GLY A 597 -25.30 28.79 -6.89
CA GLY A 597 -25.85 27.54 -7.41
C GLY A 597 -25.65 26.33 -6.49
N LYS A 598 -25.24 26.56 -5.23
CA LYS A 598 -25.02 25.53 -4.23
C LYS A 598 -26.31 25.25 -3.45
N LEU A 599 -26.48 24.02 -2.98
CA LEU A 599 -27.55 23.68 -2.07
C LEU A 599 -27.16 24.03 -0.63
N PRO A 600 -27.93 24.88 0.09
CA PRO A 600 -27.62 25.21 1.48
C PRO A 600 -27.91 24.02 2.39
N TRP A 601 -26.90 23.54 3.09
CA TRP A 601 -27.03 22.48 4.08
C TRP A 601 -26.14 22.75 5.30
N THR A 602 -26.48 22.15 6.44
CA THR A 602 -25.80 22.34 7.71
C THR A 602 -25.90 21.06 8.56
N GLU A 603 -25.14 21.02 9.62
CA GLU A 603 -25.13 19.94 10.60
C GLU A 603 -25.42 20.50 11.99
N ILE A 604 -26.21 19.79 12.76
CA ILE A 604 -26.59 20.19 14.10
C ILE A 604 -26.25 19.07 15.08
N MET A 605 -25.51 19.39 16.13
CA MET A 605 -25.27 18.48 17.25
C MET A 605 -26.55 18.21 18.00
N LYS A 606 -26.72 16.99 18.49
CA LYS A 606 -27.92 16.53 19.19
C LYS A 606 -28.30 17.39 20.41
N ASP A 607 -27.33 17.95 21.09
CA ASP A 607 -27.50 18.80 22.29
C ASP A 607 -27.74 20.29 21.98
N ASN A 608 -27.59 20.70 20.70
CA ASN A 608 -27.76 22.09 20.29
C ASN A 608 -29.23 22.42 19.91
N LEU A 609 -30.11 22.43 20.94
CA LEU A 609 -31.53 22.72 20.76
C LEU A 609 -31.81 24.10 20.13
N ALA A 610 -30.97 25.10 20.42
CA ALA A 610 -31.15 26.44 19.87
C ALA A 610 -30.94 26.47 18.35
N SER A 611 -29.92 25.75 17.86
CA SER A 611 -29.69 25.59 16.42
C SER A 611 -30.80 24.75 15.77
N TYR A 612 -31.23 23.66 16.43
CA TYR A 612 -32.33 22.83 15.94
C TYR A 612 -33.61 23.64 15.71
N GLU A 613 -34.07 24.40 16.70
CA GLU A 613 -35.28 25.23 16.59
C GLU A 613 -35.12 26.34 15.55
N LEU A 614 -33.93 26.95 15.44
CA LEU A 614 -33.64 27.94 14.40
C LEU A 614 -33.81 27.33 12.98
N HIS A 615 -33.19 26.19 12.72
CA HIS A 615 -33.22 25.57 11.39
C HIS A 615 -34.63 25.05 11.05
N LYS A 616 -35.33 24.49 12.02
CA LYS A 616 -36.73 24.09 11.87
C LYS A 616 -37.63 25.30 11.49
N HIS A 617 -37.47 26.41 12.21
CA HIS A 617 -38.20 27.66 11.92
C HIS A 617 -37.80 28.24 10.53
N MET A 618 -36.57 28.06 10.12
CA MET A 618 -36.07 28.51 8.81
C MET A 618 -36.52 27.59 7.65
N GLY A 619 -37.21 26.50 7.93
CA GLY A 619 -37.76 25.59 6.92
C GLY A 619 -36.73 24.60 6.35
N PHE A 620 -35.71 24.25 7.12
CA PHE A 620 -34.82 23.16 6.77
C PHE A 620 -35.52 21.81 6.97
N LEU A 621 -35.28 20.86 6.05
CA LEU A 621 -35.55 19.46 6.26
C LEU A 621 -34.44 18.91 7.18
N ILE A 622 -34.83 18.35 8.32
CA ILE A 622 -33.89 17.86 9.34
C ILE A 622 -33.95 16.33 9.37
N PHE A 623 -32.81 15.64 9.14
CA PHE A 623 -32.72 14.20 9.21
C PHE A 623 -32.49 13.71 10.65
N PRO A 624 -32.76 12.42 10.96
CA PRO A 624 -32.57 11.88 12.31
C PRO A 624 -31.13 11.90 12.79
N PHE A 625 -30.92 12.10 14.11
CA PHE A 625 -29.60 12.14 14.76
C PHE A 625 -28.88 10.79 14.89
N ASP A 626 -29.55 9.68 14.61
CA ASP A 626 -29.02 8.32 14.73
C ASP A 626 -28.41 7.78 13.42
N GLN A 627 -28.24 8.62 12.44
CA GLN A 627 -27.77 8.25 11.10
C GLN A 627 -26.44 8.91 10.69
N GLN A 628 -26.00 9.94 11.41
CA GLN A 628 -24.75 10.64 11.13
C GLN A 628 -23.93 10.82 12.41
N PHE A 629 -22.66 10.51 12.32
CA PHE A 629 -21.76 10.49 13.47
C PHE A 629 -20.41 11.13 13.12
N TRP A 630 -19.96 12.07 13.93
CA TRP A 630 -18.60 12.58 13.91
C TRP A 630 -17.75 11.91 14.98
N ILE A 631 -16.53 11.51 14.62
CA ILE A 631 -15.58 10.76 15.44
C ILE A 631 -14.22 11.47 15.42
#